data_207257ba4de22f07690a4b50e16bf374
#
_entry.id   207257ba4de22f07690a4b50e16bf374
#
_cell.length_a   1.000
_cell.length_b   1.000
_cell.length_c   1.000
_cell.angle_alpha   90.00
_cell.angle_beta   90.00
_cell.angle_gamma   90.00
#
_symmetry.space_group_name_H-M   'P 1'
#
loop_
_entity.id
_entity.type
_entity.pdbx_description
1 polymer ?
#
loop_
_entity_poly.entity_id
_entity_poly.type
_entity_poly.pdbx_seq_one_letter_code
_entity_poly.pdbx_strand_id
1 'polypeptide(L)'
;MSACTRMIGGHDAAIFAGGHTHIRMLRAYRGREIVNPGSVGLAYQFFPDGSVRVPPWAEFALLSQSDTGAVSVDFRRVSYDRDATVRAMIERTMPHAAWWATDWR
;
A
#
# COMPACT_ATOMS: atom_id res chain seq x y z
N MET A 1 -12.09 -23.26 3.04
CA MET A 1 -10.80 -22.82 2.49
C MET A 1 -10.59 -21.34 2.80
N SER A 2 -9.47 -20.97 3.38
CA SER A 2 -9.18 -19.58 3.72
C SER A 2 -8.97 -18.72 2.47
N ALA A 3 -9.11 -17.40 2.61
CA ALA A 3 -8.83 -16.47 1.51
C ALA A 3 -7.38 -16.62 1.00
N CYS A 4 -6.41 -16.75 1.91
CA CYS A 4 -5.02 -16.98 1.55
C CYS A 4 -4.84 -18.25 0.73
N THR A 5 -5.49 -19.35 1.13
CA THR A 5 -5.41 -20.61 0.39
C THR A 5 -5.98 -20.47 -1.02
N ARG A 6 -7.08 -19.73 -1.18
CA ARG A 6 -7.65 -19.47 -2.51
C ARG A 6 -6.73 -18.64 -3.39
N MET A 7 -6.07 -17.65 -2.81
CA MET A 7 -5.20 -16.73 -3.57
C MET A 7 -3.88 -17.38 -4.02
N ILE A 8 -3.30 -18.22 -3.17
CA ILE A 8 -1.95 -18.76 -3.40
C ILE A 8 -1.90 -20.26 -3.67
N GLY A 9 -3.03 -20.95 -3.55
CA GLY A 9 -3.10 -22.39 -3.80
C GLY A 9 -2.70 -22.73 -5.22
N GLY A 10 -1.84 -23.71 -5.38
CA GLY A 10 -1.36 -24.16 -6.70
C GLY A 10 -0.21 -23.36 -7.27
N HIS A 11 0.25 -22.29 -6.62
CA HIS A 11 1.40 -21.50 -7.05
C HIS A 11 2.62 -21.83 -6.19
N ASP A 12 3.76 -22.02 -6.87
CA ASP A 12 5.04 -22.31 -6.22
C ASP A 12 5.91 -21.04 -6.20
N ALA A 13 5.55 -20.10 -5.32
CA ALA A 13 6.27 -18.86 -5.14
C ALA A 13 6.58 -18.63 -3.67
N ALA A 14 7.72 -18.01 -3.37
CA ALA A 14 8.10 -17.67 -2.00
C ALA A 14 7.40 -16.41 -1.52
N ILE A 15 7.07 -15.50 -2.43
CA ILE A 15 6.47 -14.20 -2.15
C ILE A 15 5.25 -14.01 -3.05
N PHE A 16 4.15 -13.57 -2.44
CA PHE A 16 2.95 -13.14 -3.14
C PHE A 16 2.74 -11.65 -2.85
N ALA A 17 2.81 -10.83 -3.88
CA ALA A 17 2.61 -9.40 -3.77
C ALA A 17 1.24 -9.02 -4.33
N GLY A 18 0.52 -8.17 -3.62
CA GLY A 18 -0.78 -7.67 -4.04
C GLY A 18 -1.04 -6.28 -3.49
N GLY A 19 -2.09 -5.65 -3.96
CA GLY A 19 -2.51 -4.32 -3.55
C GLY A 19 -3.96 -4.28 -3.11
N HIS A 20 -4.68 -3.26 -3.52
CA HIS A 20 -6.11 -3.01 -3.36
C HIS A 20 -6.51 -2.36 -2.03
N THR A 21 -6.04 -2.84 -0.89
CA THR A 21 -6.46 -2.28 0.42
C THR A 21 -5.83 -0.92 0.72
N HIS A 22 -4.76 -0.54 0.02
CA HIS A 22 -3.99 0.69 0.22
C HIS A 22 -3.30 0.74 1.60
N ILE A 23 -3.19 -0.39 2.27
CA ILE A 23 -2.58 -0.50 3.59
C ILE A 23 -1.44 -1.51 3.51
N ARG A 24 -0.24 -1.08 3.86
CA ARG A 24 0.92 -1.96 3.86
C ARG A 24 0.73 -3.13 4.84
N MET A 25 1.15 -4.30 4.41
CA MET A 25 1.00 -5.53 5.18
C MET A 25 2.11 -6.50 4.82
N LEU A 26 2.62 -7.18 5.82
CA LEU A 26 3.47 -8.36 5.64
C LEU A 26 2.90 -9.48 6.49
N ARG A 27 2.65 -10.63 5.87
CA ARG A 27 2.10 -11.79 6.55
C ARG A 27 2.80 -13.05 6.10
N ALA A 28 3.30 -13.83 7.06
CA ALA A 28 3.78 -15.18 6.81
C ALA A 28 2.59 -16.13 6.72
N TYR A 29 2.60 -17.02 5.73
CA TYR A 29 1.56 -18.02 5.55
C TYR A 29 2.15 -19.28 4.91
N ARG A 30 2.16 -20.37 5.66
CA ARG A 30 2.64 -21.69 5.22
C ARG A 30 4.04 -21.64 4.59
N GLY A 31 4.98 -20.98 5.25
CA GLY A 31 6.36 -20.83 4.78
C GLY A 31 6.54 -19.84 3.64
N ARG A 32 5.55 -19.07 3.30
CA ARG A 32 5.57 -18.04 2.25
C ARG A 32 5.27 -16.68 2.83
N GLU A 33 5.62 -15.64 2.10
CA GLU A 33 5.34 -14.26 2.49
C GLU A 33 4.26 -13.67 1.58
N ILE A 34 3.27 -13.03 2.20
CA ILE A 34 2.26 -12.23 1.50
C ILE A 34 2.55 -10.77 1.82
N VAL A 35 2.76 -9.94 0.80
CA VAL A 35 3.10 -8.54 0.99
C VAL A 35 2.14 -7.64 0.23
N ASN A 36 1.70 -6.58 0.91
CA ASN A 36 1.03 -5.44 0.30
C ASN A 36 1.90 -4.21 0.58
N PRO A 37 2.46 -3.56 -0.44
CA PRO A 37 3.36 -2.43 -0.24
C PRO A 37 2.67 -1.14 0.22
N GLY A 38 1.35 -1.11 0.25
CA GLY A 38 0.57 0.09 0.48
C GLY A 38 0.14 0.75 -0.83
N SER A 39 0.09 2.07 -0.85
CA SER A 39 -0.35 2.79 -2.04
C SER A 39 0.57 3.97 -2.35
N VAL A 40 0.85 4.17 -3.62
CA VAL A 40 1.59 5.34 -4.10
C VAL A 40 0.72 6.60 -4.03
N GLY A 41 -0.53 6.50 -4.47
CA GLY A 41 -1.42 7.66 -4.59
C GLY A 41 -2.40 7.86 -3.45
N LEU A 42 -2.82 6.79 -2.79
CA LEU A 42 -3.86 6.82 -1.75
C LEU A 42 -3.46 5.93 -0.58
N ALA A 43 -2.37 6.27 0.07
CA ALA A 43 -2.00 5.60 1.32
C ALA A 43 -3.01 6.00 2.40
N TYR A 44 -3.65 5.00 3.02
CA TYR A 44 -4.62 5.27 4.07
C TYR A 44 -4.01 5.10 5.45
N GLN A 45 -4.36 6.01 6.34
CA GLN A 45 -4.08 5.87 7.76
C GLN A 45 -5.38 5.93 8.54
N PHE A 46 -5.72 4.80 9.18
CA PHE A 46 -6.93 4.68 10.00
C PHE A 46 -6.59 4.93 11.46
N PHE A 47 -7.47 5.66 12.15
CA PHE A 47 -7.34 5.93 13.56
C PHE A 47 -8.37 5.12 14.36
N PRO A 48 -8.13 4.88 15.68
CA PRO A 48 -9.05 4.09 16.51
C PRO A 48 -10.48 4.66 16.60
N ASP A 49 -10.66 5.97 16.39
CA ASP A 49 -11.98 6.61 16.38
C ASP A 49 -12.77 6.41 15.07
N GLY A 50 -12.20 5.66 14.12
CA GLY A 50 -12.79 5.41 12.82
C GLY A 50 -12.48 6.47 11.76
N SER A 51 -11.80 7.56 12.13
CA SER A 51 -11.39 8.54 11.15
C SER A 51 -10.25 8.01 10.27
N VAL A 52 -10.14 8.60 9.08
CA VAL A 52 -9.12 8.22 8.10
C VAL A 52 -8.45 9.49 7.56
N ARG A 53 -7.18 9.40 7.24
CA ARG A 53 -6.50 10.44 6.45
C ARG A 53 -5.70 9.80 5.32
N VAL A 54 -5.42 10.60 4.31
CA VAL A 54 -4.45 10.27 3.26
C VAL A 54 -3.20 11.11 3.53
N PRO A 55 -2.17 10.56 4.19
CA PRO A 55 -0.96 11.31 4.42
C PRO A 55 -0.24 11.60 3.10
N PRO A 56 0.49 12.74 3.00
CA PRO A 56 1.14 13.12 1.75
C PRO A 56 2.45 12.37 1.53
N TRP A 57 2.38 11.06 1.46
CA TRP A 57 3.49 10.20 1.10
C TRP A 57 3.06 9.05 0.20
N ALA A 58 3.99 8.59 -0.62
CA ALA A 58 3.84 7.38 -1.41
C ALA A 58 4.47 6.21 -0.66
N GLU A 59 3.82 5.06 -0.68
CA GLU A 59 4.32 3.84 -0.05
C GLU A 59 4.74 2.82 -1.10
N PHE A 60 5.87 2.16 -0.84
CA PHE A 60 6.35 1.08 -1.69
C PHE A 60 7.20 0.12 -0.86
N ALA A 61 7.55 -1.01 -1.46
CA ALA A 61 8.39 -2.01 -0.81
C ALA A 61 9.53 -2.43 -1.72
N LEU A 62 10.69 -2.66 -1.13
CA LEU A 62 11.82 -3.30 -1.79
C LEU A 62 11.89 -4.75 -1.30
N LEU A 63 11.88 -5.67 -2.24
CA LEU A 63 12.00 -7.10 -1.97
C LEU A 63 13.39 -7.56 -2.36
N SER A 64 14.04 -8.28 -1.48
CA SER A 64 15.37 -8.83 -1.72
C SER A 64 15.36 -10.32 -1.43
N GLN A 65 16.06 -11.10 -2.27
CA GLN A 65 16.24 -12.53 -2.04
C GLN A 65 17.73 -12.85 -2.08
N SER A 66 18.22 -13.52 -1.05
CA SER A 66 19.60 -13.97 -0.98
C SER A 66 19.82 -15.22 -1.85
N ASP A 67 21.09 -15.60 -2.07
CA ASP A 67 21.44 -16.80 -2.81
C ASP A 67 20.90 -18.07 -2.13
N THR A 68 20.67 -18.03 -0.83
CA THR A 68 20.09 -19.14 -0.07
C THR A 68 18.57 -19.14 -0.04
N GLY A 69 17.94 -18.17 -0.71
CA GLY A 69 16.49 -18.05 -0.78
C GLY A 69 15.85 -17.26 0.35
N ALA A 70 16.64 -16.68 1.28
CA ALA A 70 16.10 -15.84 2.33
C ALA A 70 15.52 -14.55 1.75
N VAL A 71 14.31 -14.20 2.17
CA VAL A 71 13.56 -13.04 1.67
C VAL A 71 13.59 -11.92 2.69
N SER A 72 13.86 -10.70 2.23
CA SER A 72 13.78 -9.47 3.03
C SER A 72 12.78 -8.52 2.39
N VAL A 73 12.01 -7.83 3.23
CA VAL A 73 11.04 -6.82 2.81
C VAL A 73 11.37 -5.52 3.52
N ASP A 74 11.54 -4.45 2.74
CA ASP A 74 11.81 -3.10 3.25
C ASP A 74 10.67 -2.19 2.82
N PHE A 75 9.81 -1.80 3.75
CA PHE A 75 8.72 -0.86 3.50
C PHE A 75 9.24 0.57 3.56
N ARG A 76 8.96 1.35 2.54
CA ARG A 76 9.42 2.72 2.43
C ARG A 76 8.28 3.68 2.17
N ARG A 77 8.49 4.93 2.58
CA ARG A 77 7.62 6.06 2.31
C ARG A 77 8.44 7.21 1.74
N VAL A 78 7.88 7.87 0.72
CA VAL A 78 8.46 9.08 0.14
C VAL A 78 7.43 10.19 0.24
N SER A 79 7.75 11.24 0.96
CA SER A 79 6.88 12.40 1.09
C SER A 79 6.82 13.18 -0.23
N TYR A 80 5.64 13.72 -0.53
CA TYR A 80 5.44 14.63 -1.66
C TYR A 80 4.72 15.90 -1.20
N ASP A 81 4.70 16.90 -2.08
CA ASP A 81 4.06 18.18 -1.80
C ASP A 81 2.53 18.04 -1.87
N ARG A 82 1.88 18.05 -0.70
CA ARG A 82 0.42 17.95 -0.56
C ARG A 82 -0.29 19.06 -1.32
N ASP A 83 0.18 20.31 -1.19
CA ASP A 83 -0.49 21.45 -1.79
C ASP A 83 -0.38 21.43 -3.32
N ALA A 84 0.75 20.97 -3.86
CA ALA A 84 0.91 20.80 -5.30
C ALA A 84 -0.03 19.71 -5.83
N THR A 85 -0.23 18.63 -5.08
CA THR A 85 -1.15 17.54 -5.46
C THR A 85 -2.58 18.04 -5.49
N VAL A 86 -3.04 18.73 -4.44
CA VAL A 86 -4.40 19.29 -4.37
C VAL A 86 -4.62 20.31 -5.48
N ARG A 87 -3.64 21.17 -5.73
CA ARG A 87 -3.71 22.16 -6.82
C ARG A 87 -3.87 21.49 -8.18
N ALA A 88 -3.12 20.41 -8.44
CA ALA A 88 -3.24 19.65 -9.68
C ALA A 88 -4.64 19.03 -9.84
N MET A 89 -5.22 18.53 -8.76
CA MET A 89 -6.59 17.99 -8.77
C MET A 89 -7.60 19.05 -9.18
N ILE A 90 -7.48 20.25 -8.66
CA ILE A 90 -8.38 21.38 -8.96
C ILE A 90 -8.18 21.87 -10.39
N GLU A 91 -6.93 22.11 -10.79
CA GLU A 91 -6.59 22.63 -12.13
C GLU A 91 -6.99 21.66 -13.25
N ARG A 92 -6.93 20.36 -13.00
CA ARG A 92 -7.33 19.33 -13.96
C ARG A 92 -8.80 18.96 -13.87
N THR A 93 -9.59 19.72 -13.13
CA THR A 93 -11.04 19.53 -12.97
C THR A 93 -11.41 18.11 -12.51
N MET A 94 -10.64 17.56 -11.58
CA MET A 94 -10.97 16.27 -10.99
C MET A 94 -12.33 16.33 -10.29
N PRO A 95 -13.27 15.41 -10.59
CA PRO A 95 -14.54 15.37 -9.89
C PRO A 95 -14.35 15.25 -8.38
N HIS A 96 -15.11 16.07 -7.62
CA HIS A 96 -15.09 16.05 -6.15
C HIS A 96 -13.71 16.37 -5.52
N ALA A 97 -12.90 17.18 -6.18
CA ALA A 97 -11.55 17.50 -5.70
C ALA A 97 -11.53 18.05 -4.28
N ALA A 98 -12.47 18.94 -3.91
CA ALA A 98 -12.56 19.49 -2.57
C ALA A 98 -12.85 18.42 -1.52
N TRP A 99 -13.71 17.47 -1.84
CA TRP A 99 -14.01 16.34 -0.95
C TRP A 99 -12.78 15.45 -0.73
N TRP A 100 -12.07 15.11 -1.80
CA TRP A 100 -10.84 14.34 -1.70
C TRP A 100 -9.77 15.04 -0.88
N ALA A 101 -9.60 16.36 -1.07
CA ALA A 101 -8.60 17.16 -0.37
C ALA A 101 -8.82 17.22 1.14
N THR A 102 -10.04 17.02 1.63
CA THR A 102 -10.38 17.11 3.06
C THR A 102 -9.55 16.14 3.90
N ASP A 103 -9.35 14.90 3.44
CA ASP A 103 -8.62 13.88 4.18
C ASP A 103 -7.13 13.83 3.84
N TRP A 104 -6.68 14.63 2.87
CA TRP A 104 -5.29 14.68 2.42
C TRP A 104 -4.46 15.59 3.31
N ARG A 105 -3.90 15.05 4.39
CA ARG A 105 -3.22 15.83 5.43
C ARG A 105 -2.21 15.01 6.21
#